data_cd05456ad0d53486d924fad00d01d25b
#
_entry.id   cd05456ad0d53486d924fad00d01d25b
#
_cell.length_a   1.000
_cell.length_b   1.000
_cell.length_c   1.000
_cell.angle_alpha   90.00
_cell.angle_beta   90.00
_cell.angle_gamma   90.00
#
_symmetry.space_group_name_H-M   'P 1'
#
loop_
_entity.id
_entity.type
_entity.pdbx_description
1 polymer ?
#
loop_
_entity_poly.entity_id
_entity_poly.type
_entity_poly.pdbx_seq_one_letter_code
_entity_poly.pdbx_strand_id
1 'polypeptide(L)'
;RVYALETSGFGTADMQSGIHPITRKGEPISTAIGYAQLLAANSINELSKHGNEFVERLRDMAKRSAPGSDRQRSLNVKAVALARMTRKARSIPYQWSRHVAFSKTDIGQGIHAINLDGDIGPRLQVIKLKGLRTTAQKAGMERLTGAEIELMNLAGPGTGLEMMTPAALKAPSTNFFSRSAYYRNT
;
A
#
# COMPACT_ATOMS: atom_id res chain seq x y z
N ARG A 1 -8.81 2.76 -11.06
CA ARG A 1 -8.85 4.24 -10.88
C ARG A 1 -7.87 4.70 -9.81
N VAL A 2 -7.85 4.09 -8.61
CA VAL A 2 -6.96 4.52 -7.51
C VAL A 2 -5.49 4.54 -7.95
N TYR A 3 -4.95 3.45 -8.50
CA TYR A 3 -3.55 3.44 -8.93
C TYR A 3 -3.25 4.48 -10.04
N ALA A 4 -4.23 4.79 -10.88
CA ALA A 4 -4.06 5.83 -11.90
C ALA A 4 -3.97 7.24 -11.28
N LEU A 5 -4.71 7.49 -10.20
CA LEU A 5 -4.60 8.71 -9.41
C LEU A 5 -3.24 8.78 -8.71
N GLU A 6 -2.86 7.72 -8.01
CA GLU A 6 -1.64 7.66 -7.19
C GLU A 6 -0.34 7.68 -8.02
N THR A 7 -0.40 7.27 -9.28
CA THR A 7 0.77 7.15 -10.17
C THR A 7 0.68 8.00 -11.43
N SER A 8 -0.20 9.02 -11.44
CA SER A 8 -0.43 9.88 -12.62
C SER A 8 -0.75 9.10 -13.89
N GLY A 9 -1.41 7.94 -13.77
CA GLY A 9 -1.80 7.08 -14.88
C GLY A 9 -0.74 6.09 -15.35
N PHE A 10 0.50 6.19 -14.90
CA PHE A 10 1.59 5.31 -15.35
C PHE A 10 1.55 3.90 -14.75
N GLY A 11 0.88 3.71 -13.62
CA GLY A 11 0.65 2.42 -12.99
C GLY A 11 1.90 1.71 -12.45
N THR A 12 2.96 1.68 -13.21
CA THR A 12 4.23 0.99 -12.89
C THR A 12 5.36 1.92 -12.50
N ALA A 13 5.16 3.24 -12.61
CA ALA A 13 6.23 4.19 -12.32
C ALA A 13 6.56 4.19 -10.82
N ASP A 14 7.84 4.25 -10.52
CA ASP A 14 8.34 4.61 -9.20
C ASP A 14 8.16 6.11 -9.01
N MET A 15 6.98 6.49 -8.56
CA MET A 15 6.56 7.87 -8.36
C MET A 15 6.83 8.28 -6.93
N GLN A 16 8.10 8.39 -6.55
CA GLN A 16 8.45 9.01 -5.27
C GLN A 16 8.31 10.52 -5.39
N SER A 17 7.32 11.08 -4.68
CA SER A 17 7.15 12.53 -4.60
C SER A 17 8.43 13.22 -4.12
N GLY A 18 8.85 14.29 -4.80
CA GLY A 18 10.09 15.02 -4.51
C GLY A 18 11.30 14.55 -5.32
N ILE A 19 11.22 13.40 -5.98
CA ILE A 19 12.26 12.92 -6.88
C ILE A 19 11.84 13.17 -8.34
N HIS A 20 12.68 13.86 -9.10
CA HIS A 20 12.42 14.07 -10.52
C HIS A 20 12.51 12.72 -11.28
N PRO A 21 11.49 12.31 -12.02
CA PRO A 21 11.40 10.94 -12.57
C PRO A 21 12.52 10.59 -13.55
N ILE A 22 13.01 11.57 -14.31
CA ILE A 22 14.07 11.37 -15.33
C ILE A 22 15.45 11.57 -14.74
N THR A 23 15.69 12.73 -14.10
CA THR A 23 17.02 13.08 -13.58
C THR A 23 17.36 12.38 -12.27
N ARG A 24 16.39 11.81 -11.60
CA ARG A 24 16.49 11.18 -10.26
C ARG A 24 17.06 12.10 -9.19
N LYS A 25 17.03 13.40 -9.44
CA LYS A 25 17.46 14.43 -8.48
C LYS A 25 16.32 14.77 -7.53
N GLY A 26 16.67 15.25 -6.35
CA GLY A 26 15.75 15.59 -5.28
C GLY A 26 15.71 14.49 -4.20
N GLU A 27 14.94 14.78 -3.15
CA GLU A 27 14.74 13.86 -2.03
C GLU A 27 13.28 13.44 -1.93
N PRO A 28 12.98 12.18 -1.56
CA PRO A 28 11.60 11.73 -1.43
C PRO A 28 10.93 12.48 -0.27
N ILE A 29 9.74 13.03 -0.54
CA ILE A 29 8.90 13.68 0.47
C ILE A 29 8.36 12.63 1.46
N SER A 30 8.17 11.40 1.00
CA SER A 30 7.69 10.27 1.80
C SER A 30 8.33 8.98 1.34
N THR A 31 8.04 7.88 2.05
CA THR A 31 8.45 6.53 1.63
C THR A 31 7.44 5.87 0.68
N ALA A 32 6.46 6.59 0.17
CA ALA A 32 5.44 6.04 -0.72
C ALA A 32 6.02 5.65 -2.07
N ILE A 33 5.80 4.41 -2.52
CA ILE A 33 6.22 3.93 -3.83
C ILE A 33 5.18 2.99 -4.47
N GLY A 34 5.33 2.81 -5.78
CA GLY A 34 4.66 1.79 -6.56
C GLY A 34 3.18 2.04 -6.83
N TYR A 35 2.48 0.98 -7.25
CA TYR A 35 1.10 1.02 -7.74
C TYR A 35 0.10 1.70 -6.80
N ALA A 36 0.32 1.61 -5.51
CA ALA A 36 -0.60 2.07 -4.49
C ALA A 36 -0.04 3.20 -3.64
N GLN A 37 1.14 3.70 -3.96
CA GLN A 37 1.85 4.69 -3.14
C GLN A 37 1.81 4.34 -1.64
N LEU A 38 2.06 3.06 -1.32
CA LEU A 38 2.10 2.61 0.07
C LEU A 38 3.36 3.11 0.76
N LEU A 39 3.21 3.55 1.99
CA LEU A 39 4.35 3.84 2.87
C LEU A 39 5.08 2.54 3.24
N ALA A 40 6.38 2.62 3.46
CA ALA A 40 7.21 1.45 3.75
C ALA A 40 6.72 0.63 4.95
N ALA A 41 6.31 1.28 6.04
CA ALA A 41 5.73 0.59 7.20
C ALA A 41 4.40 -0.11 6.89
N ASN A 42 3.58 0.46 5.99
CA ASN A 42 2.34 -0.18 5.53
C ASN A 42 2.63 -1.45 4.76
N SER A 43 3.66 -1.49 3.92
CA SER A 43 4.06 -2.70 3.18
C SER A 43 4.42 -3.84 4.14
N ILE A 44 5.16 -3.54 5.21
CA ILE A 44 5.49 -4.52 6.26
C ILE A 44 4.21 -5.03 6.95
N ASN A 45 3.33 -4.11 7.33
CA ASN A 45 2.07 -4.41 8.00
C ASN A 45 1.15 -5.30 7.14
N GLU A 46 0.93 -4.91 5.89
CA GLU A 46 0.06 -5.68 4.99
C GLU A 46 0.65 -7.05 4.67
N LEU A 47 1.97 -7.15 4.50
CA LEU A 47 2.62 -8.43 4.26
C LEU A 47 2.57 -9.34 5.51
N SER A 48 2.68 -8.78 6.72
CA SER A 48 2.56 -9.56 7.95
C SER A 48 1.18 -10.20 8.10
N LYS A 49 0.13 -9.50 7.69
CA LYS A 49 -1.28 -9.96 7.74
C LYS A 49 -1.63 -10.92 6.60
N HIS A 50 -1.32 -10.51 5.38
CA HIS A 50 -1.87 -11.12 4.16
C HIS A 50 -0.82 -11.84 3.29
N GLY A 51 0.44 -11.89 3.72
CA GLY A 51 1.53 -12.42 2.90
C GLY A 51 1.29 -13.86 2.42
N ASN A 52 0.64 -14.70 3.22
CA ASN A 52 0.32 -16.08 2.80
C ASN A 52 -0.66 -16.12 1.63
N GLU A 53 -1.69 -15.25 1.63
CA GLU A 53 -2.64 -15.15 0.51
C GLU A 53 -1.91 -14.78 -0.80
N PHE A 54 -0.92 -13.88 -0.72
CA PHE A 54 -0.13 -13.50 -1.88
C PHE A 54 0.73 -14.65 -2.38
N VAL A 55 1.36 -15.41 -1.47
CA VAL A 55 2.18 -16.57 -1.83
C VAL A 55 1.32 -17.64 -2.53
N GLU A 56 0.16 -17.95 -1.98
CA GLU A 56 -0.78 -18.93 -2.57
C GLU A 56 -1.24 -18.46 -3.95
N ARG A 57 -1.60 -17.18 -4.08
CA ARG A 57 -1.99 -16.61 -5.37
C ARG A 57 -0.88 -16.73 -6.43
N LEU A 58 0.37 -16.43 -6.08
CA LEU A 58 1.49 -16.58 -7.02
C LEU A 58 1.66 -18.05 -7.44
N ARG A 59 1.51 -18.99 -6.52
CA ARG A 59 1.56 -20.43 -6.81
C ARG A 59 0.41 -20.85 -7.74
N ASP A 60 -0.79 -20.35 -7.52
CA ASP A 60 -1.93 -20.64 -8.37
C ASP A 60 -1.79 -20.02 -9.77
N MET A 61 -1.20 -18.83 -9.87
CA MET A 61 -0.85 -18.25 -11.17
C MET A 61 0.20 -19.10 -11.88
N ALA A 62 1.20 -19.59 -11.15
CA ALA A 62 2.22 -20.49 -11.71
C ALA A 62 1.62 -21.81 -12.22
N LYS A 63 0.69 -22.43 -11.48
CA LYS A 63 -0.02 -23.64 -11.92
C LYS A 63 -0.83 -23.44 -13.20
N ARG A 64 -1.37 -22.24 -13.41
CA ARG A 64 -2.16 -21.87 -14.60
C ARG A 64 -1.32 -21.40 -15.79
N SER A 65 -0.03 -21.19 -15.59
CA SER A 65 0.90 -20.84 -16.65
C SER A 65 1.32 -22.08 -17.43
N ALA A 66 1.73 -21.90 -18.70
CA ALA A 66 2.22 -22.99 -19.52
C ALA A 66 3.36 -23.75 -18.81
N PRO A 67 3.32 -25.08 -18.71
CA PRO A 67 4.35 -25.87 -18.05
C PRO A 67 5.75 -25.58 -18.60
N GLY A 68 6.72 -25.35 -17.72
CA GLY A 68 8.11 -25.07 -18.08
C GLY A 68 8.35 -23.66 -18.67
N SER A 69 7.33 -22.79 -18.74
CA SER A 69 7.48 -21.43 -19.24
C SER A 69 8.30 -20.52 -18.30
N ASP A 70 8.90 -19.47 -18.84
CA ASP A 70 9.58 -18.44 -18.04
C ASP A 70 8.64 -17.79 -17.05
N ARG A 71 7.38 -17.61 -17.45
CA ARG A 71 6.34 -17.06 -16.56
C ARG A 71 6.11 -17.98 -15.34
N GLN A 72 5.97 -19.28 -15.55
CA GLN A 72 5.80 -20.24 -14.47
C GLN A 72 7.01 -20.23 -13.53
N ARG A 73 8.23 -20.27 -14.08
CA ARG A 73 9.47 -20.20 -13.31
C ARG A 73 9.56 -18.93 -12.48
N SER A 74 9.32 -17.77 -13.11
CA SER A 74 9.34 -16.47 -12.45
C SER A 74 8.33 -16.40 -11.27
N LEU A 75 7.10 -16.85 -11.46
CA LEU A 75 6.07 -16.86 -10.42
C LEU A 75 6.45 -17.77 -9.25
N ASN A 76 7.04 -18.93 -9.50
CA ASN A 76 7.52 -19.83 -8.45
C ASN A 76 8.66 -19.19 -7.64
N VAL A 77 9.64 -18.56 -8.30
CA VAL A 77 10.73 -17.83 -7.64
C VAL A 77 10.18 -16.69 -6.78
N LYS A 78 9.25 -15.89 -7.32
CA LYS A 78 8.57 -14.83 -6.57
C LYS A 78 7.82 -15.38 -5.35
N ALA A 79 7.11 -16.50 -5.47
CA ALA A 79 6.38 -17.12 -4.36
C ALA A 79 7.32 -17.54 -3.23
N VAL A 80 8.48 -18.11 -3.56
CA VAL A 80 9.50 -18.50 -2.57
C VAL A 80 10.09 -17.27 -1.88
N ALA A 81 10.46 -16.23 -2.64
CA ALA A 81 10.99 -14.98 -2.09
C ALA A 81 9.97 -14.30 -1.17
N LEU A 82 8.71 -14.20 -1.63
CA LEU A 82 7.63 -13.59 -0.86
C LEU A 82 7.31 -14.35 0.41
N ALA A 83 7.39 -15.69 0.41
CA ALA A 83 7.23 -16.50 1.61
C ALA A 83 8.30 -16.20 2.68
N ARG A 84 9.56 -15.97 2.25
CA ARG A 84 10.63 -15.54 3.16
C ARG A 84 10.38 -14.14 3.73
N MET A 85 9.99 -13.19 2.88
CA MET A 85 9.63 -11.83 3.28
C MET A 85 8.45 -11.84 4.27
N THR A 86 7.42 -12.64 4.02
CA THR A 86 6.26 -12.81 4.89
C THR A 86 6.65 -13.31 6.28
N ARG A 87 7.50 -14.35 6.36
CA ARG A 87 7.99 -14.83 7.66
C ARG A 87 8.75 -13.75 8.40
N LYS A 88 9.58 -12.97 7.69
CA LYS A 88 10.33 -11.89 8.31
C LYS A 88 9.42 -10.75 8.78
N ALA A 89 8.44 -10.34 7.98
CA ALA A 89 7.46 -9.33 8.39
C ALA A 89 6.67 -9.76 9.63
N ARG A 90 6.26 -11.04 9.71
CA ARG A 90 5.56 -11.61 10.87
C ARG A 90 6.39 -11.73 12.12
N SER A 91 7.72 -11.80 12.02
CA SER A 91 8.60 -11.81 13.18
C SER A 91 8.73 -10.44 13.86
N ILE A 92 8.22 -9.38 13.25
CA ILE A 92 8.22 -8.03 13.82
C ILE A 92 6.96 -7.87 14.68
N PRO A 93 7.08 -7.46 15.95
CA PRO A 93 5.93 -7.21 16.81
C PRO A 93 4.93 -6.25 16.17
N TYR A 94 3.62 -6.52 16.33
CA TYR A 94 2.55 -5.71 15.76
C TYR A 94 2.42 -4.37 16.48
N GLN A 95 3.38 -3.50 16.25
CA GLN A 95 3.44 -2.12 16.73
C GLN A 95 3.91 -1.22 15.59
N TRP A 96 3.20 -0.12 15.37
CA TRP A 96 3.52 0.79 14.26
C TRP A 96 4.99 1.28 14.29
N SER A 97 5.47 1.69 15.46
CA SER A 97 6.88 2.12 15.63
C SER A 97 7.90 1.05 15.26
N ARG A 98 7.60 -0.23 15.51
CA ARG A 98 8.45 -1.36 15.13
C ARG A 98 8.47 -1.56 13.62
N HIS A 99 7.30 -1.44 12.96
CA HIS A 99 7.22 -1.51 11.50
C HIS A 99 7.96 -0.34 10.85
N VAL A 100 7.84 0.88 11.38
CA VAL A 100 8.59 2.05 10.92
C VAL A 100 10.11 1.84 11.07
N ALA A 101 10.57 1.38 12.22
CA ALA A 101 11.99 1.10 12.45
C ALA A 101 12.52 0.02 11.50
N PHE A 102 11.78 -1.09 11.36
CA PHE A 102 12.16 -2.19 10.48
C PHE A 102 12.16 -1.79 9.00
N SER A 103 11.22 -0.96 8.58
CA SER A 103 11.14 -0.50 7.18
C SER A 103 12.38 0.30 6.72
N LYS A 104 13.18 0.81 7.65
CA LYS A 104 14.44 1.52 7.35
C LYS A 104 15.62 0.59 7.14
N THR A 105 15.51 -0.69 7.46
CA THR A 105 16.55 -1.70 7.22
C THR A 105 16.57 -2.15 5.77
N ASP A 106 17.70 -2.68 5.27
CA ASP A 106 17.80 -3.22 3.90
C ASP A 106 16.73 -4.29 3.62
N ILE A 107 16.44 -5.15 4.59
CA ILE A 107 15.39 -6.17 4.46
C ILE A 107 14.01 -5.49 4.37
N GLY A 108 13.76 -4.48 5.19
CA GLY A 108 12.52 -3.69 5.15
C GLY A 108 12.33 -2.98 3.83
N GLN A 109 13.39 -2.39 3.27
CA GLN A 109 13.38 -1.78 1.95
C GLN A 109 13.15 -2.81 0.84
N GLY A 110 13.77 -3.99 0.93
CA GLY A 110 13.49 -5.10 0.02
C GLY A 110 12.03 -5.56 0.05
N ILE A 111 11.41 -5.62 1.23
CA ILE A 111 9.96 -5.88 1.35
C ILE A 111 9.16 -4.74 0.74
N HIS A 112 9.55 -3.50 0.95
CA HIS A 112 8.83 -2.34 0.42
C HIS A 112 8.83 -2.31 -1.12
N ALA A 113 9.92 -2.76 -1.76
CA ALA A 113 10.05 -2.85 -3.21
C ALA A 113 9.00 -3.75 -3.89
N ILE A 114 8.30 -4.65 -3.15
CA ILE A 114 7.20 -5.46 -3.72
C ILE A 114 6.05 -4.62 -4.27
N ASN A 115 5.92 -3.35 -3.84
CA ASN A 115 4.94 -2.43 -4.41
C ASN A 115 5.18 -2.10 -5.89
N LEU A 116 6.39 -2.30 -6.38
CA LEU A 116 6.76 -2.11 -7.79
C LEU A 116 6.52 -3.38 -8.63
N ASP A 117 6.28 -4.52 -7.99
CA ASP A 117 6.03 -5.78 -8.71
C ASP A 117 4.61 -5.83 -9.25
N GLY A 118 4.47 -6.04 -10.57
CA GLY A 118 3.16 -6.06 -11.26
C GLY A 118 2.21 -7.18 -10.82
N ASP A 119 2.72 -8.26 -10.21
CA ASP A 119 1.89 -9.37 -9.72
C ASP A 119 1.41 -9.14 -8.27
N ILE A 120 2.14 -8.33 -7.49
CA ILE A 120 1.92 -8.13 -6.06
C ILE A 120 1.39 -6.74 -5.76
N GLY A 121 2.01 -5.68 -6.30
CA GLY A 121 1.71 -4.28 -5.98
C GLY A 121 0.24 -3.91 -6.12
N PRO A 122 -0.42 -4.18 -7.27
CA PRO A 122 -1.86 -3.88 -7.42
C PRO A 122 -2.73 -4.61 -6.39
N ARG A 123 -2.31 -5.80 -5.97
CA ARG A 123 -3.06 -6.59 -4.98
C ARG A 123 -2.92 -6.05 -3.56
N LEU A 124 -1.75 -5.51 -3.21
CA LEU A 124 -1.55 -4.80 -1.94
C LEU A 124 -2.56 -3.66 -1.79
N GLN A 125 -2.78 -2.87 -2.86
CA GLN A 125 -3.78 -1.81 -2.87
C GLN A 125 -5.19 -2.37 -2.64
N VAL A 126 -5.57 -3.43 -3.35
CA VAL A 126 -6.90 -4.04 -3.19
C VAL A 126 -7.14 -4.48 -1.75
N ILE A 127 -6.15 -5.09 -1.11
CA ILE A 127 -6.27 -5.55 0.29
C ILE A 127 -6.35 -4.38 1.25
N LYS A 128 -5.54 -3.32 1.05
CA LYS A 128 -5.64 -2.10 1.83
C LYS A 128 -7.06 -1.51 1.77
N LEU A 129 -7.61 -1.35 0.56
CA LEU A 129 -8.96 -0.80 0.38
C LEU A 129 -10.05 -1.69 1.01
N LYS A 130 -9.90 -3.02 0.93
CA LYS A 130 -10.81 -3.95 1.65
C LYS A 130 -10.72 -3.78 3.17
N GLY A 131 -9.52 -3.59 3.70
CA GLY A 131 -9.31 -3.30 5.12
C GLY A 131 -10.00 -2.02 5.58
N LEU A 132 -9.91 -0.94 4.79
CA LEU A 132 -10.61 0.31 5.04
C LEU A 132 -12.13 0.11 5.05
N ARG A 133 -12.67 -0.59 4.07
CA ARG A 133 -14.10 -0.93 4.02
C ARG A 133 -14.54 -1.71 5.26
N THR A 134 -13.77 -2.70 5.68
CA THR A 134 -14.07 -3.48 6.90
C THR A 134 -14.04 -2.59 8.15
N THR A 135 -13.10 -1.64 8.22
CA THR A 135 -13.02 -0.69 9.34
C THR A 135 -14.26 0.21 9.38
N ALA A 136 -14.71 0.71 8.23
CA ALA A 136 -15.92 1.52 8.14
C ALA A 136 -17.17 0.73 8.53
N GLN A 137 -17.31 -0.51 8.07
CA GLN A 137 -18.42 -1.39 8.44
C GLN A 137 -18.50 -1.60 9.95
N LYS A 138 -17.35 -1.80 10.62
CA LYS A 138 -17.29 -1.91 12.08
C LYS A 138 -17.69 -0.61 12.80
N ALA A 139 -17.54 0.53 12.13
CA ALA A 139 -17.99 1.84 12.63
C ALA A 139 -19.45 2.17 12.26
N GLY A 140 -20.19 1.20 11.72
CA GLY A 140 -21.60 1.37 11.35
C GLY A 140 -21.84 1.92 9.94
N MET A 141 -20.81 2.11 9.13
CA MET A 141 -20.91 2.57 7.73
C MET A 141 -20.93 1.36 6.78
N GLU A 142 -22.11 0.80 6.53
CA GLU A 142 -22.24 -0.42 5.73
C GLU A 142 -21.93 -0.22 4.24
N ARG A 143 -22.25 0.95 3.71
CA ARG A 143 -22.08 1.29 2.29
C ARG A 143 -21.18 2.50 2.15
N LEU A 144 -20.02 2.30 1.53
CA LEU A 144 -19.10 3.37 1.16
C LEU A 144 -19.05 3.54 -0.34
N THR A 145 -19.04 4.78 -0.78
CA THR A 145 -18.68 5.16 -2.14
C THR A 145 -17.18 5.00 -2.37
N GLY A 146 -16.77 5.01 -3.63
CA GLY A 146 -15.33 5.01 -3.95
C GLY A 146 -14.59 6.24 -3.41
N ALA A 147 -15.27 7.41 -3.38
CA ALA A 147 -14.68 8.65 -2.84
C ALA A 147 -14.46 8.57 -1.32
N GLU A 148 -15.40 8.00 -0.58
CA GLU A 148 -15.26 7.82 0.87
C GLU A 148 -14.16 6.83 1.23
N ILE A 149 -14.02 5.74 0.47
CA ILE A 149 -12.89 4.81 0.65
C ILE A 149 -11.56 5.53 0.36
N GLU A 150 -11.52 6.34 -0.69
CA GLU A 150 -10.33 7.11 -1.03
C GLU A 150 -9.99 8.17 0.03
N LEU A 151 -11.00 8.84 0.57
CA LEU A 151 -10.81 9.75 1.70
C LEU A 151 -10.17 9.04 2.89
N MET A 152 -10.65 7.85 3.25
CA MET A 152 -10.03 7.02 4.29
C MET A 152 -8.61 6.57 3.91
N ASN A 153 -8.35 6.34 2.63
CA ASN A 153 -7.02 5.97 2.14
C ASN A 153 -6.01 7.11 2.32
N LEU A 154 -6.40 8.33 2.01
CA LEU A 154 -5.56 9.53 2.08
C LEU A 154 -5.40 10.05 3.53
N ALA A 155 -6.49 10.20 4.25
CA ALA A 155 -6.49 10.76 5.60
C ALA A 155 -6.11 9.77 6.70
N GLY A 156 -6.11 8.48 6.38
CA GLY A 156 -6.09 7.38 7.34
C GLY A 156 -7.49 6.99 7.81
N PRO A 157 -7.67 5.73 8.27
CA PRO A 157 -9.01 5.17 8.51
C PRO A 157 -9.81 5.94 9.57
N GLY A 158 -9.17 6.35 10.69
CA GLY A 158 -9.84 7.09 11.76
C GLY A 158 -10.25 8.49 11.33
N THR A 159 -9.31 9.28 10.83
CA THR A 159 -9.55 10.64 10.36
C THR A 159 -10.56 10.66 9.20
N GLY A 160 -10.44 9.72 8.26
CA GLY A 160 -11.38 9.60 7.16
C GLY A 160 -12.81 9.34 7.63
N LEU A 161 -13.00 8.47 8.63
CA LEU A 161 -14.32 8.24 9.25
C LEU A 161 -14.87 9.51 9.94
N GLU A 162 -14.02 10.22 10.68
CA GLU A 162 -14.38 11.49 11.33
C GLU A 162 -14.84 12.52 10.29
N MET A 163 -14.10 12.70 9.20
CA MET A 163 -14.43 13.65 8.13
C MET A 163 -15.78 13.36 7.45
N MET A 164 -16.27 12.13 7.51
CA MET A 164 -17.57 11.74 6.94
C MET A 164 -18.74 11.94 7.89
N THR A 165 -18.51 12.36 9.13
CA THR A 165 -19.60 12.68 10.06
C THR A 165 -20.33 13.95 9.67
N PRO A 166 -21.65 14.07 9.95
CA PRO A 166 -22.41 15.29 9.64
C PRO A 166 -21.80 16.57 10.21
N ALA A 167 -21.20 16.50 11.39
CA ALA A 167 -20.52 17.63 12.02
C ALA A 167 -19.25 18.07 11.26
N ALA A 168 -18.53 17.12 10.69
CA ALA A 168 -17.27 17.37 10.00
C ALA A 168 -17.43 17.74 8.52
N LEU A 169 -18.54 17.40 7.86
CA LEU A 169 -18.77 17.66 6.44
C LEU A 169 -18.65 19.14 6.03
N LYS A 170 -18.89 20.06 6.95
CA LYS A 170 -18.78 21.50 6.74
C LYS A 170 -17.51 22.11 7.34
N ALA A 171 -16.69 21.31 8.00
CA ALA A 171 -15.46 21.77 8.61
C ALA A 171 -14.35 21.94 7.56
N PRO A 172 -13.47 22.93 7.69
CA PRO A 172 -12.31 23.06 6.82
C PRO A 172 -11.42 21.81 6.88
N SER A 173 -10.93 21.35 5.73
CA SER A 173 -10.02 20.19 5.65
C SER A 173 -8.74 20.37 6.47
N THR A 174 -8.31 21.60 6.68
CA THR A 174 -7.18 21.96 7.55
C THR A 174 -7.35 21.53 9.00
N ASN A 175 -8.58 21.24 9.46
CA ASN A 175 -8.82 20.74 10.81
C ASN A 175 -8.39 19.27 10.97
N PHE A 176 -8.30 18.52 9.87
CA PHE A 176 -8.05 17.07 9.85
C PHE A 176 -6.62 16.72 9.43
N PHE A 177 -5.94 17.65 8.78
CA PHE A 177 -4.58 17.42 8.31
C PHE A 177 -3.60 18.38 9.00
N SER A 178 -2.42 17.89 9.31
CA SER A 178 -1.36 18.78 9.74
C SER A 178 -1.06 19.81 8.62
N ARG A 179 -0.65 21.01 9.01
CA ARG A 179 -0.30 22.05 8.05
C ARG A 179 0.68 21.58 6.99
N SER A 180 1.69 20.81 7.39
CA SER A 180 2.66 20.26 6.46
C SER A 180 2.07 19.23 5.51
N ALA A 181 1.13 18.39 5.97
CA ALA A 181 0.46 17.42 5.11
C ALA A 181 -0.49 18.10 4.12
N TYR A 182 -1.21 19.14 4.55
CA TYR A 182 -2.12 19.92 3.70
C TYR A 182 -1.36 20.55 2.52
N TYR A 183 -0.28 21.29 2.80
CA TYR A 183 0.49 21.97 1.73
C TYR A 183 1.35 21.05 0.86
N ARG A 184 1.50 19.77 1.21
CA ARG A 184 2.19 18.81 0.34
C ARG A 184 1.28 18.16 -0.71
N ASN A 185 -0.03 18.22 -0.51
CA ASN A 185 -1.02 17.57 -1.37
C ASN A 185 -1.89 18.59 -2.16
N THR A 186 -1.62 19.87 -2.02
CA THR A 186 -2.21 20.94 -2.80
C THR A 186 -1.18 21.51 -3.78
#